data_00f9dd8763fa1685381de5f94604d075
#
_entry.id   00f9dd8763fa1685381de5f94604d075
#
_cell.length_a   1.000
_cell.length_b   1.000
_cell.length_c   1.000
_cell.angle_alpha   90.00
_cell.angle_beta   90.00
_cell.angle_gamma   90.00
#
_symmetry.space_group_name_H-M   'P 1'
#
loop_
_entity.id
_entity.type
_entity.pdbx_description
1 polymer ?
#
loop_
_entity_poly.entity_id
_entity_poly.type
_entity_poly.pdbx_seq_one_letter_code
_entity_poly.pdbx_strand_id
1 'polypeptide(L)'
;MQFDIPRLKNTDSGNFFLIAGPCAIEGEQMAFDIARQVRDICQRLGIPYIFKGSYRKANRSKRDSFTGIGDEKALGILKDIGQQLDLPTTTDIHSDPEAAMAARYVDILQIPAFLCRQTSLLVAAAQTGKVVNIKKGQFVAPEAMKFA
;
A
#
# COMPACT_ATOMS: atom_id res chain seq x y z
N MET A 1 2.18 -14.33 14.68
CA MET A 1 1.88 -12.90 14.87
C MET A 1 0.64 -12.64 14.02
N GLN A 2 -0.49 -12.34 14.64
CA GLN A 2 -1.75 -12.11 13.92
C GLN A 2 -1.86 -10.60 13.69
N PHE A 3 -1.75 -10.15 12.46
CA PHE A 3 -2.00 -8.75 12.11
C PHE A 3 -3.51 -8.57 11.95
N ASP A 4 -4.07 -7.64 12.66
CA ASP A 4 -5.46 -7.22 12.48
C ASP A 4 -5.52 -6.20 11.34
N ILE A 5 -5.74 -6.70 10.12
CA ILE A 5 -5.92 -5.87 8.93
C ILE A 5 -7.44 -5.79 8.67
N PRO A 6 -8.04 -4.61 8.81
CA PRO A 6 -9.46 -4.43 8.57
C PRO A 6 -9.89 -4.95 7.19
N ARG A 7 -11.04 -5.60 7.10
CA ARG A 7 -11.65 -6.08 5.84
C ARG A 7 -10.85 -7.15 5.08
N LEU A 8 -9.75 -7.67 5.64
CA LEU A 8 -9.02 -8.78 5.01
C LEU A 8 -9.82 -10.08 5.14
N LYS A 9 -10.18 -10.66 3.99
CA LYS A 9 -10.97 -11.91 3.90
C LYS A 9 -10.08 -13.09 3.55
N ASN A 10 -10.60 -14.31 3.73
CA ASN A 10 -9.96 -15.59 3.39
C ASN A 10 -8.63 -15.84 4.13
N THR A 11 -8.46 -15.30 5.33
CA THR A 11 -7.24 -15.43 6.14
C THR A 11 -6.96 -16.84 6.63
N ASP A 12 -7.97 -17.70 6.63
CA ASP A 12 -7.94 -19.11 7.03
C ASP A 12 -7.82 -20.10 5.85
N SER A 13 -7.74 -19.58 4.63
CA SER A 13 -7.70 -20.40 3.40
C SER A 13 -6.41 -21.22 3.22
N GLY A 14 -5.36 -20.93 3.98
CA GLY A 14 -4.03 -21.52 3.78
C GLY A 14 -3.27 -20.97 2.57
N ASN A 15 -3.86 -20.06 1.80
CA ASN A 15 -3.21 -19.40 0.68
C ASN A 15 -2.28 -18.25 1.14
N PHE A 16 -1.35 -17.88 0.27
CA PHE A 16 -0.63 -16.61 0.42
C PHE A 16 -1.60 -15.43 0.29
N PHE A 17 -1.28 -14.28 0.87
CA PHE A 17 -2.01 -13.06 0.60
C PHE A 17 -1.37 -12.27 -0.56
N LEU A 18 -2.22 -11.59 -1.34
CA LEU A 18 -1.81 -10.81 -2.50
C LEU A 18 -1.90 -9.31 -2.19
N ILE A 19 -0.81 -8.58 -2.41
CA ILE A 19 -0.81 -7.11 -2.47
C ILE A 19 -0.60 -6.72 -3.93
N ALA A 20 -1.62 -6.20 -4.58
CA ALA A 20 -1.56 -5.86 -6.00
C ALA A 20 -2.47 -4.68 -6.36
N GLY A 21 -2.13 -4.01 -7.47
CA GLY A 21 -2.87 -2.89 -8.03
C GLY A 21 -2.00 -2.04 -8.94
N PRO A 22 -2.49 -0.87 -9.39
CA PRO A 22 -1.76 -0.02 -10.31
C PRO A 22 -0.50 0.57 -9.68
N CYS A 23 0.54 0.74 -10.48
CA CYS A 23 1.80 1.33 -10.03
C CYS A 23 1.61 2.78 -9.52
N ALA A 24 0.63 3.51 -10.09
CA ALA A 24 0.18 4.82 -9.64
C ALA A 24 -1.33 4.96 -9.90
N ILE A 25 -1.99 5.77 -9.06
CA ILE A 25 -3.39 6.15 -9.29
C ILE A 25 -3.41 7.25 -10.36
N GLU A 26 -3.82 6.88 -11.58
CA GLU A 26 -3.89 7.79 -12.72
C GLU A 26 -5.31 8.34 -12.95
N GLY A 27 -6.31 7.68 -12.35
CA GLY A 27 -7.72 8.06 -12.41
C GLY A 27 -8.60 7.13 -11.59
N GLU A 28 -9.78 7.62 -11.25
CA GLU A 28 -10.73 6.91 -10.41
C GLU A 28 -11.25 5.64 -11.09
N GLN A 29 -11.81 5.77 -12.31
CA GLN A 29 -12.40 4.65 -13.04
C GLN A 29 -11.41 3.50 -13.22
N MET A 30 -10.18 3.80 -13.68
CA MET A 30 -9.14 2.81 -13.88
C MET A 30 -8.77 2.07 -12.57
N ALA A 31 -8.64 2.81 -11.47
CA ALA A 31 -8.29 2.24 -10.17
C ALA A 31 -9.41 1.31 -9.65
N PHE A 32 -10.67 1.72 -9.77
CA PHE A 32 -11.82 0.89 -9.40
C PHE A 32 -11.95 -0.36 -10.26
N ASP A 33 -11.74 -0.27 -11.58
CA ASP A 33 -11.85 -1.42 -12.47
C ASP A 33 -10.77 -2.46 -12.17
N ILE A 34 -9.53 -2.03 -11.93
CA ILE A 34 -8.44 -2.93 -11.51
C ILE A 34 -8.78 -3.57 -10.15
N ALA A 35 -9.19 -2.78 -9.17
CA ALA A 35 -9.50 -3.29 -7.84
C ALA A 35 -10.62 -4.34 -7.88
N ARG A 36 -11.68 -4.07 -8.65
CA ARG A 36 -12.83 -4.97 -8.81
C ARG A 36 -12.42 -6.28 -9.48
N GLN A 37 -11.69 -6.21 -10.60
CA GLN A 37 -11.26 -7.41 -11.33
C GLN A 37 -10.36 -8.31 -10.47
N VAL A 38 -9.36 -7.74 -9.80
CA VAL A 38 -8.44 -8.52 -8.96
C VAL A 38 -9.17 -9.08 -7.74
N ARG A 39 -10.05 -8.29 -7.10
CA ARG A 39 -10.91 -8.79 -6.00
C ARG A 39 -11.70 -10.02 -6.43
N ASP A 40 -12.37 -9.96 -7.56
CA ASP A 40 -13.24 -11.04 -8.02
C ASP A 40 -12.44 -12.32 -8.34
N ILE A 41 -11.23 -12.17 -8.88
CA ILE A 41 -10.28 -13.30 -9.07
C ILE A 41 -9.87 -13.88 -7.71
N CYS A 42 -9.45 -13.03 -6.77
CA CYS A 42 -8.99 -13.47 -5.45
C CYS A 42 -10.11 -14.14 -4.65
N GLN A 43 -11.35 -13.64 -4.72
CA GLN A 43 -12.50 -14.26 -4.06
C GLN A 43 -12.77 -15.67 -4.59
N ARG A 44 -12.73 -15.87 -5.92
CA ARG A 44 -12.91 -17.20 -6.52
C ARG A 44 -11.82 -18.20 -6.12
N LEU A 45 -10.62 -17.72 -5.90
CA LEU A 45 -9.46 -18.55 -5.56
C LEU A 45 -9.21 -18.65 -4.04
N GLY A 46 -10.00 -17.99 -3.21
CA GLY A 46 -9.80 -17.95 -1.76
C GLY A 46 -8.51 -17.27 -1.34
N ILE A 47 -8.01 -16.29 -2.13
CA ILE A 47 -6.77 -15.56 -1.85
C ILE A 47 -7.09 -14.29 -1.06
N PRO A 48 -6.48 -14.08 0.13
CA PRO A 48 -6.55 -12.79 0.83
C PRO A 48 -5.97 -11.67 -0.04
N TYR A 49 -6.72 -10.57 -0.22
CA TYR A 49 -6.34 -9.51 -1.14
C TYR A 49 -6.29 -8.14 -0.48
N ILE A 50 -5.21 -7.42 -0.73
CA ILE A 50 -4.97 -6.04 -0.32
C ILE A 50 -4.76 -5.21 -1.58
N PHE A 51 -5.62 -4.22 -1.82
CA PHE A 51 -5.46 -3.33 -2.97
C PHE A 51 -4.31 -2.35 -2.73
N LYS A 52 -3.35 -2.30 -3.65
CA LYS A 52 -2.22 -1.39 -3.60
C LYS A 52 -2.28 -0.38 -4.74
N GLY A 53 -2.12 0.90 -4.41
CA GLY A 53 -1.87 1.95 -5.39
C GLY A 53 -0.96 3.02 -4.81
N SER A 54 0.01 3.51 -5.60
CA SER A 54 0.80 4.67 -5.18
C SER A 54 0.03 5.94 -5.51
N TYR A 55 -0.16 6.80 -4.51
CA TYR A 55 -0.80 8.09 -4.73
C TYR A 55 0.12 9.08 -5.47
N ARG A 56 1.43 8.84 -5.40
CA ARG A 56 2.46 9.63 -6.07
C ARG A 56 3.64 8.76 -6.50
N LYS A 57 4.23 9.09 -7.64
CA LYS A 57 5.50 8.50 -8.12
C LYS A 57 6.69 9.32 -7.62
N ALA A 58 7.38 8.82 -6.60
CA ALA A 58 8.59 9.45 -6.06
C ALA A 58 9.85 9.10 -6.89
N ASN A 59 9.93 7.86 -7.42
CA ASN A 59 11.05 7.41 -8.25
C ASN A 59 10.67 7.47 -9.74
N ARG A 60 11.42 8.23 -10.51
CA ARG A 60 11.20 8.46 -11.94
C ARG A 60 12.50 8.42 -12.70
N SER A 61 12.45 7.93 -13.94
CA SER A 61 13.61 7.92 -14.83
C SER A 61 13.84 9.26 -15.55
N LYS A 62 12.79 10.10 -15.66
CA LYS A 62 12.85 11.44 -16.26
C LYS A 62 12.18 12.46 -15.35
N ARG A 63 12.66 13.71 -15.37
CA ARG A 63 12.15 14.81 -14.55
C ARG A 63 10.68 15.14 -14.84
N ASP A 64 10.28 15.07 -16.10
CA ASP A 64 8.97 15.39 -16.64
C ASP A 64 7.99 14.19 -16.67
N SER A 65 8.41 13.04 -16.15
CA SER A 65 7.51 11.87 -16.05
C SER A 65 6.32 12.17 -15.16
N PHE A 66 5.21 11.47 -15.42
CA PHE A 66 4.00 11.53 -14.60
C PHE A 66 4.30 11.31 -13.12
N THR A 67 3.80 12.19 -12.27
CA THR A 67 4.00 12.13 -10.82
C THR A 67 2.76 11.70 -10.05
N GLY A 68 1.57 12.02 -10.54
CA GLY A 68 0.29 11.76 -9.91
C GLY A 68 -0.77 12.77 -10.32
N ILE A 69 -1.98 12.56 -9.83
CA ILE A 69 -3.16 13.41 -10.08
C ILE A 69 -3.46 14.39 -8.92
N GLY A 70 -2.51 14.51 -7.99
CA GLY A 70 -2.66 15.21 -6.71
C GLY A 70 -2.82 14.24 -5.55
N ASP A 71 -2.05 14.46 -4.49
CA ASP A 71 -1.92 13.51 -3.37
C ASP A 71 -3.26 13.23 -2.69
N GLU A 72 -3.99 14.28 -2.28
CA GLU A 72 -5.29 14.12 -1.61
C GLU A 72 -6.33 13.45 -2.49
N LYS A 73 -6.36 13.79 -3.78
CA LYS A 73 -7.28 13.18 -4.74
C LYS A 73 -7.00 11.68 -4.90
N ALA A 74 -5.73 11.30 -5.07
CA ALA A 74 -5.35 9.90 -5.22
C ALA A 74 -5.58 9.09 -3.93
N LEU A 75 -5.29 9.68 -2.77
CA LEU A 75 -5.58 9.08 -1.47
C LEU A 75 -7.09 8.93 -1.23
N GLY A 76 -7.90 9.91 -1.65
CA GLY A 76 -9.36 9.83 -1.61
C GLY A 76 -9.88 8.63 -2.41
N ILE A 77 -9.38 8.42 -3.63
CA ILE A 77 -9.74 7.26 -4.47
C ILE A 77 -9.39 5.94 -3.76
N LEU A 78 -8.22 5.84 -3.13
CA LEU A 78 -7.84 4.64 -2.36
C LEU A 78 -8.81 4.36 -1.22
N LYS A 79 -9.20 5.40 -0.48
CA LYS A 79 -10.19 5.30 0.60
C LYS A 79 -11.54 4.82 0.08
N ASP A 80 -12.02 5.42 -1.01
CA ASP A 80 -13.31 5.08 -1.62
C ASP A 80 -13.33 3.64 -2.13
N ILE A 81 -12.24 3.17 -2.75
CA ILE A 81 -12.08 1.76 -3.14
C ILE A 81 -12.18 0.85 -1.92
N GLY A 82 -11.48 1.19 -0.83
CA GLY A 82 -11.53 0.40 0.40
C GLY A 82 -12.92 0.29 0.98
N GLN A 83 -13.67 1.39 0.98
CA GLN A 83 -15.04 1.44 1.51
C GLN A 83 -16.07 0.77 0.59
N GLN A 84 -16.06 1.09 -0.71
CA GLN A 84 -17.07 0.62 -1.64
C GLN A 84 -16.89 -0.85 -2.03
N LEU A 85 -15.64 -1.33 -2.11
CA LEU A 85 -15.35 -2.71 -2.47
C LEU A 85 -15.08 -3.62 -1.26
N ASP A 86 -15.12 -3.08 -0.05
CA ASP A 86 -14.85 -3.79 1.21
C ASP A 86 -13.50 -4.53 1.17
N LEU A 87 -12.44 -3.77 0.82
CA LEU A 87 -11.06 -4.23 0.69
C LEU A 87 -10.12 -3.45 1.60
N PRO A 88 -9.09 -4.08 2.19
CA PRO A 88 -7.97 -3.35 2.76
C PRO A 88 -7.17 -2.66 1.65
N THR A 89 -6.69 -1.46 1.95
CA THR A 89 -5.91 -0.65 1.01
C THR A 89 -4.54 -0.31 1.55
N THR A 90 -3.56 -0.17 0.65
CA THR A 90 -2.21 0.24 1.01
C THR A 90 -1.62 1.21 -0.02
N THR A 91 -0.77 2.10 0.45
CA THR A 91 0.04 3.00 -0.39
C THR A 91 1.43 3.16 0.18
N ASP A 92 2.39 3.53 -0.65
CA ASP A 92 3.74 3.86 -0.22
C ASP A 92 3.85 5.32 0.25
N ILE A 93 4.70 5.56 1.25
CA ILE A 93 5.05 6.88 1.79
C ILE A 93 6.56 7.11 1.62
N HIS A 94 6.99 8.39 1.50
CA HIS A 94 8.36 8.72 1.13
C HIS A 94 9.03 9.72 2.08
N SER A 95 8.26 10.35 2.96
CA SER A 95 8.75 11.29 3.98
C SER A 95 7.91 11.18 5.25
N ASP A 96 8.48 11.62 6.37
CA ASP A 96 7.88 11.52 7.69
C ASP A 96 6.46 12.15 7.76
N PRO A 97 6.22 13.39 7.23
CA PRO A 97 4.89 14.00 7.25
C PRO A 97 3.83 13.22 6.47
N GLU A 98 4.23 12.45 5.44
CA GLU A 98 3.31 11.65 4.64
C GLU A 98 2.68 10.50 5.43
N ALA A 99 3.35 10.01 6.48
CA ALA A 99 2.84 8.91 7.29
C ALA A 99 1.48 9.27 7.92
N ALA A 100 1.40 10.39 8.63
CA ALA A 100 0.17 10.85 9.27
C ALA A 100 -0.91 11.23 8.24
N MET A 101 -0.51 11.79 7.09
CA MET A 101 -1.43 12.13 6.01
C MET A 101 -2.07 10.87 5.40
N ALA A 102 -1.25 9.92 4.93
CA ALA A 102 -1.72 8.72 4.27
C ALA A 102 -2.53 7.79 5.20
N ALA A 103 -2.18 7.73 6.48
CA ALA A 103 -2.87 6.91 7.48
C ALA A 103 -4.36 7.24 7.65
N ARG A 104 -4.81 8.44 7.24
CA ARG A 104 -6.23 8.85 7.25
C ARG A 104 -7.05 8.23 6.12
N TYR A 105 -6.39 7.67 5.12
CA TYR A 105 -7.02 7.21 3.87
C TYR A 105 -6.86 5.71 3.63
N VAL A 106 -5.76 5.09 4.12
CA VAL A 106 -5.46 3.68 3.89
C VAL A 106 -5.35 2.89 5.18
N ASP A 107 -5.41 1.56 5.08
CA ASP A 107 -5.33 0.64 6.22
C ASP A 107 -3.88 0.26 6.55
N ILE A 108 -3.02 0.25 5.54
CA ILE A 108 -1.63 -0.20 5.63
C ILE A 108 -0.73 0.88 5.00
N LEU A 109 0.37 1.19 5.66
CA LEU A 109 1.42 2.04 5.09
C LEU A 109 2.55 1.17 4.54
N GLN A 110 3.04 1.48 3.35
CA GLN A 110 4.19 0.78 2.76
C GLN A 110 5.43 1.67 2.75
N ILE A 111 6.54 1.12 3.22
CA ILE A 111 7.86 1.73 3.09
C ILE A 111 8.53 1.18 1.82
N PRO A 112 8.89 2.03 0.83
CA PRO A 112 9.61 1.61 -0.36
C PRO A 112 10.97 0.97 -0.05
N ALA A 113 11.42 0.10 -0.93
CA ALA A 113 12.64 -0.69 -0.72
C ALA A 113 13.89 0.19 -0.45
N PHE A 114 14.05 1.30 -1.18
CA PHE A 114 15.19 2.21 -0.97
C PHE A 114 15.14 2.96 0.36
N LEU A 115 13.98 3.07 1.00
CA LEU A 115 13.77 3.78 2.27
C LEU A 115 13.67 2.84 3.47
N CYS A 116 13.89 1.54 3.30
CA CYS A 116 13.72 0.53 4.35
C CYS A 116 14.67 0.70 5.55
N ARG A 117 15.69 1.53 5.44
CA ARG A 117 16.63 1.89 6.51
C ARG A 117 16.51 3.36 6.96
N GLN A 118 15.47 4.07 6.51
CA GLN A 118 15.23 5.45 6.90
C GLN A 118 14.51 5.46 8.26
N THR A 119 15.27 5.54 9.34
CA THR A 119 14.75 5.38 10.71
C THR A 119 13.63 6.35 11.03
N SER A 120 13.75 7.64 10.67
CA SER A 120 12.72 8.63 10.95
C SER A 120 11.38 8.29 10.28
N LEU A 121 11.43 7.83 9.01
CA LEU A 121 10.23 7.40 8.28
C LEU A 121 9.59 6.15 8.89
N LEU A 122 10.40 5.18 9.32
CA LEU A 122 9.92 3.97 10.00
C LEU A 122 9.21 4.32 11.31
N VAL A 123 9.81 5.20 12.11
CA VAL A 123 9.23 5.69 13.37
C VAL A 123 7.93 6.44 13.11
N ALA A 124 7.90 7.36 12.13
CA ALA A 124 6.69 8.11 11.77
C ALA A 124 5.57 7.18 11.32
N ALA A 125 5.88 6.15 10.51
CA ALA A 125 4.89 5.15 10.10
C ALA A 125 4.35 4.35 11.30
N ALA A 126 5.23 3.87 12.17
CA ALA A 126 4.83 3.10 13.37
C ALA A 126 3.94 3.91 14.32
N GLN A 127 4.22 5.21 14.49
CA GLN A 127 3.44 6.11 15.34
C GLN A 127 2.00 6.33 14.87
N THR A 128 1.67 5.99 13.61
CA THR A 128 0.29 6.07 13.11
C THR A 128 -0.61 4.97 13.67
N GLY A 129 -0.07 3.93 14.26
CA GLY A 129 -0.79 2.73 14.72
C GLY A 129 -1.30 1.84 13.56
N LYS A 130 -0.97 2.15 12.31
CA LYS A 130 -1.31 1.31 11.16
C LYS A 130 -0.36 0.13 11.02
N VAL A 131 -0.80 -0.92 10.34
CA VAL A 131 0.12 -1.97 9.88
C VAL A 131 1.12 -1.35 8.90
N VAL A 132 2.40 -1.68 9.07
CA VAL A 132 3.47 -1.16 8.22
C VAL A 132 4.10 -2.31 7.44
N ASN A 133 4.02 -2.23 6.11
CA ASN A 133 4.69 -3.16 5.19
C ASN A 133 6.02 -2.56 4.74
N ILE A 134 7.13 -3.11 5.21
CA ILE A 134 8.46 -2.64 4.84
C ILE A 134 9.00 -3.51 3.70
N LYS A 135 9.16 -2.94 2.50
CA LYS A 135 9.79 -3.65 1.39
C LYS A 135 11.29 -3.75 1.63
N LYS A 136 11.80 -4.98 1.63
CA LYS A 136 13.24 -5.22 1.76
C LYS A 136 14.02 -4.54 0.64
N GLY A 137 15.03 -3.76 1.00
CA GLY A 137 15.96 -3.17 0.03
C GLY A 137 16.75 -4.24 -0.72
N GLN A 138 17.05 -3.99 -2.00
CA GLN A 138 17.87 -4.89 -2.82
C GLN A 138 19.29 -5.05 -2.28
N PHE A 139 19.75 -4.04 -1.53
CA PHE A 139 21.07 -3.96 -0.90
C PHE A 139 21.10 -4.52 0.54
N VAL A 140 20.01 -5.08 1.03
CA VAL A 140 19.87 -5.58 2.41
C VAL A 140 19.63 -7.09 2.39
N ALA A 141 20.41 -7.84 3.18
CA ALA A 141 20.14 -9.26 3.40
C ALA A 141 18.83 -9.47 4.17
N PRO A 142 18.08 -10.55 3.91
CA PRO A 142 16.80 -10.80 4.59
C PRO A 142 16.90 -10.74 6.12
N GLU A 143 17.95 -11.30 6.69
CA GLU A 143 18.18 -11.38 8.13
C GLU A 143 18.39 -9.99 8.77
N ALA A 144 18.88 -9.02 7.99
CA ALA A 144 19.10 -7.67 8.46
C ALA A 144 17.80 -6.85 8.61
N MET A 145 16.69 -7.32 8.01
CA MET A 145 15.40 -6.62 8.11
C MET A 145 14.79 -6.64 9.53
N LYS A 146 15.26 -7.53 10.40
CA LYS A 146 14.85 -7.53 11.82
C LYS A 146 15.28 -6.27 12.58
N PHE A 147 16.18 -5.47 12.01
CA PHE A 147 16.67 -4.22 12.58
C PHE A 147 16.03 -2.96 11.93
N ALA A 148 15.07 -3.14 11.06
CA ALA A 148 14.31 -2.05 10.45
C ALA A 148 13.09 -1.66 11.29
#